data_f545f39caa99f551cfd0453f769444d8
#
_entry.id   f545f39caa99f551cfd0453f769444d8
#
_cell.length_a   1.000
_cell.length_b   1.000
_cell.length_c   1.000
_cell.angle_alpha   90.00
_cell.angle_beta   90.00
_cell.angle_gamma   90.00
#
_symmetry.space_group_name_H-M   'P 1'
#
loop_
_entity.id
_entity.type
_entity.pdbx_description
1 polymer ?
#
loop_
_entity_poly.entity_id
_entity_poly.type
_entity_poly.pdbx_seq_one_letter_code
_entity_poly.pdbx_strand_id
1 'polypeptide(L)'
;MNPRHILIVDDDVNYGEQLQRSLLRRNCTVDLAHDAASALMLASARTPDGAVLDLRLAEDSGLRLIEPLRAMSASMIIVLLTGYASVATAVEAIKRGADDYLPKPAGIDSILRALNGDGSSDEFEETPETMTPLKRLEWEHIQQALSASGGSISAAARLLGMHRRSLQRKLGKRPVPGRG
;
A
#
# COMPACT_ATOMS: atom_id res chain seq x y z
N MET A 1 0.14 20.28 -13.60
CA MET A 1 0.43 19.09 -12.75
C MET A 1 0.89 17.99 -13.70
N ASN A 2 2.08 17.42 -13.48
CA ASN A 2 2.49 16.25 -14.25
C ASN A 2 1.57 15.07 -13.92
N PRO A 3 1.16 14.27 -14.91
CA PRO A 3 0.38 13.08 -14.66
C PRO A 3 1.16 12.13 -13.77
N ARG A 4 0.49 11.56 -12.78
CA ARG A 4 1.10 10.61 -11.85
C ARG A 4 1.49 9.33 -12.58
N HIS A 5 2.73 8.87 -12.38
CA HIS A 5 3.23 7.66 -13.00
C HIS A 5 3.01 6.45 -12.07
N ILE A 6 2.27 5.46 -12.55
CA ILE A 6 1.89 4.27 -11.79
C ILE A 6 2.43 3.02 -12.48
N LEU A 7 3.07 2.16 -11.71
CA LEU A 7 3.45 0.81 -12.13
C LEU A 7 2.36 -0.17 -11.66
N ILE A 8 1.84 -0.98 -12.57
CA ILE A 8 0.97 -2.12 -12.26
C ILE A 8 1.77 -3.39 -12.47
N VAL A 9 1.68 -4.33 -11.53
CA VAL A 9 2.28 -5.66 -11.64
C VAL A 9 1.21 -6.70 -11.33
N ASP A 10 0.79 -7.45 -12.35
CA ASP A 10 -0.27 -8.44 -12.26
C ASP A 10 -0.08 -9.50 -13.36
N ASP A 11 -0.04 -10.77 -13.02
CA ASP A 11 0.11 -11.87 -13.99
C ASP A 11 -1.19 -12.18 -14.74
N ASP A 12 -2.34 -11.73 -14.21
CA ASP A 12 -3.60 -11.72 -14.97
C ASP A 12 -3.60 -10.54 -15.96
N VAL A 13 -3.30 -10.86 -17.22
CA VAL A 13 -3.23 -9.88 -18.32
C VAL A 13 -4.54 -9.09 -18.44
N ASN A 14 -5.69 -9.75 -18.34
CA ASN A 14 -6.99 -9.10 -18.50
C ASN A 14 -7.27 -8.10 -17.39
N TYR A 15 -6.99 -8.47 -16.14
CA TYR A 15 -7.18 -7.61 -14.99
C TYR A 15 -6.20 -6.43 -15.02
N GLY A 16 -4.91 -6.71 -15.31
CA GLY A 16 -3.87 -5.68 -15.45
C GLY A 16 -4.21 -4.63 -16.52
N GLU A 17 -4.63 -5.06 -17.72
CA GLU A 17 -5.04 -4.15 -18.79
C GLU A 17 -6.32 -3.37 -18.44
N GLN A 18 -7.29 -3.98 -17.78
CA GLN A 18 -8.50 -3.29 -17.35
C GLN A 18 -8.16 -2.18 -16.34
N LEU A 19 -7.28 -2.47 -15.38
CA LEU A 19 -6.81 -1.50 -14.41
C LEU A 19 -6.01 -0.39 -15.08
N GLN A 20 -5.09 -0.73 -15.99
CA GLN A 20 -4.32 0.23 -16.78
C GLN A 20 -5.24 1.20 -17.52
N ARG A 21 -6.21 0.69 -18.29
CA ARG A 21 -7.19 1.53 -19.01
C ARG A 21 -7.95 2.46 -18.07
N SER A 22 -8.29 1.97 -16.87
CA SER A 22 -9.04 2.76 -15.89
C SER A 22 -8.21 3.89 -15.27
N LEU A 23 -6.91 3.67 -15.04
CA LEU A 23 -5.99 4.70 -14.55
C LEU A 23 -5.62 5.72 -15.63
N LEU A 24 -5.42 5.28 -16.88
CA LEU A 24 -5.18 6.18 -18.02
C LEU A 24 -6.34 7.18 -18.21
N ARG A 25 -7.59 6.73 -18.05
CA ARG A 25 -8.78 7.63 -18.11
C ARG A 25 -8.80 8.67 -17.00
N ARG A 26 -8.02 8.47 -15.94
CA ARG A 26 -7.89 9.39 -14.79
C ARG A 26 -6.61 10.22 -14.82
N ASN A 27 -6.07 10.39 -16.05
CA ASN A 27 -4.88 11.21 -16.28
C ASN A 27 -3.62 10.73 -15.56
N CYS A 28 -3.49 9.41 -15.32
CA CYS A 28 -2.24 8.79 -14.90
C CYS A 28 -1.44 8.35 -16.14
N THR A 29 -0.11 8.27 -16.02
CA THR A 29 0.73 7.48 -16.92
C THR A 29 0.94 6.11 -16.27
N VAL A 30 0.89 5.03 -17.03
CA VAL A 30 0.86 3.68 -16.47
C VAL A 30 1.78 2.75 -17.22
N ASP A 31 2.71 2.12 -16.49
CA ASP A 31 3.46 0.97 -16.95
C ASP A 31 2.81 -0.31 -16.41
N LEU A 32 2.73 -1.33 -17.24
CA LEU A 32 2.16 -2.64 -16.89
C LEU A 32 3.23 -3.72 -17.05
N ALA A 33 3.45 -4.48 -15.99
CA ALA A 33 4.32 -5.64 -15.95
C ALA A 33 3.52 -6.89 -15.55
N HIS A 34 3.91 -8.05 -16.05
CA HIS A 34 3.27 -9.32 -15.74
C HIS A 34 4.12 -10.26 -14.86
N ASP A 35 5.35 -9.84 -14.56
CA ASP A 35 6.30 -10.56 -13.73
C ASP A 35 7.22 -9.59 -12.96
N ALA A 36 7.94 -10.13 -11.99
CA ALA A 36 8.81 -9.33 -11.13
C ALA A 36 10.00 -8.72 -11.88
N ALA A 37 10.56 -9.41 -12.87
CA ALA A 37 11.75 -8.95 -13.60
C ALA A 37 11.40 -7.75 -14.49
N SER A 38 10.33 -7.85 -15.27
CA SER A 38 9.81 -6.74 -16.09
C SER A 38 9.39 -5.55 -15.24
N ALA A 39 8.79 -5.78 -14.07
CA ALA A 39 8.43 -4.73 -13.13
C ALA A 39 9.63 -3.92 -12.66
N LEU A 40 10.70 -4.58 -12.24
CA LEU A 40 11.94 -3.91 -11.79
C LEU A 40 12.66 -3.20 -12.94
N MET A 41 12.63 -3.76 -14.14
CA MET A 41 13.21 -3.12 -15.33
C MET A 41 12.47 -1.81 -15.65
N LEU A 42 11.13 -1.83 -15.69
CA LEU A 42 10.32 -0.63 -15.92
C LEU A 42 10.51 0.41 -14.82
N ALA A 43 10.50 0.02 -13.56
CA ALA A 43 10.71 0.92 -12.43
C ALA A 43 12.11 1.56 -12.44
N SER A 44 13.13 0.82 -12.90
CA SER A 44 14.51 1.35 -13.03
C SER A 44 14.64 2.32 -14.19
N ALA A 45 13.94 2.10 -15.30
CA ALA A 45 13.93 2.99 -16.45
C ALA A 45 13.24 4.32 -16.14
N ARG A 46 12.16 4.26 -15.38
CA ARG A 46 11.41 5.42 -14.90
C ARG A 46 10.79 5.10 -13.54
N THR A 47 11.32 5.72 -12.49
CA THR A 47 10.81 5.51 -11.13
C THR A 47 9.36 5.95 -11.02
N PRO A 48 8.43 5.05 -10.65
CA PRO A 48 7.02 5.40 -10.51
C PRO A 48 6.74 6.18 -9.22
N ASP A 49 5.67 6.99 -9.25
CA ASP A 49 5.15 7.68 -8.06
C ASP A 49 4.35 6.72 -7.17
N GLY A 50 3.77 5.67 -7.77
CA GLY A 50 3.04 4.64 -7.07
C GLY A 50 3.12 3.30 -7.79
N ALA A 51 2.96 2.21 -7.03
CA ALA A 51 2.93 0.86 -7.54
C ALA A 51 1.70 0.10 -7.02
N VAL A 52 1.04 -0.64 -7.90
CA VAL A 52 -0.05 -1.57 -7.57
C VAL A 52 0.44 -2.96 -7.90
N LEU A 53 0.62 -3.78 -6.89
CA LEU A 53 1.23 -5.09 -7.00
C LEU A 53 0.20 -6.19 -6.68
N ASP A 54 0.05 -7.18 -7.56
CA ASP A 54 -0.63 -8.40 -7.14
C ASP A 54 0.26 -9.17 -6.15
N LEU A 55 -0.36 -9.69 -5.11
CA LEU A 55 0.31 -10.56 -4.15
C LEU A 55 0.87 -11.82 -4.80
N ARG A 56 0.10 -12.41 -5.73
CA ARG A 56 0.46 -13.65 -6.41
C ARG A 56 0.84 -13.34 -7.85
N LEU A 57 2.08 -13.57 -8.17
CA LEU A 57 2.61 -13.56 -9.53
C LEU A 57 2.99 -15.01 -9.86
N ALA A 58 2.72 -15.49 -11.06
CA ALA A 58 2.79 -16.89 -11.48
C ALA A 58 3.88 -17.75 -10.80
N GLU A 59 5.13 -17.29 -10.82
CA GLU A 59 6.29 -17.97 -10.22
C GLU A 59 6.89 -17.21 -9.02
N ASP A 60 6.30 -16.07 -8.63
CA ASP A 60 6.86 -15.20 -7.59
C ASP A 60 5.74 -14.58 -6.73
N SER A 61 6.12 -13.70 -5.81
CA SER A 61 5.22 -12.97 -4.94
C SER A 61 5.48 -11.48 -5.02
N GLY A 62 4.42 -10.69 -5.18
CA GLY A 62 4.51 -9.24 -5.13
C GLY A 62 5.13 -8.70 -3.84
N LEU A 63 5.13 -9.48 -2.76
CA LEU A 63 5.83 -9.13 -1.52
C LEU A 63 7.33 -8.90 -1.73
N ARG A 64 7.95 -9.63 -2.65
CA ARG A 64 9.39 -9.50 -2.95
C ARG A 64 9.73 -8.23 -3.71
N LEU A 65 8.76 -7.61 -4.38
CA LEU A 65 8.94 -6.36 -5.09
C LEU A 65 8.92 -5.14 -4.16
N ILE A 66 8.31 -5.25 -2.98
CA ILE A 66 8.13 -4.12 -2.07
C ILE A 66 9.46 -3.49 -1.66
N GLU A 67 10.41 -4.31 -1.19
CA GLU A 67 11.71 -3.81 -0.72
C GLU A 67 12.55 -3.18 -1.83
N PRO A 68 12.73 -3.81 -3.03
CA PRO A 68 13.43 -3.18 -4.14
C PRO A 68 12.78 -1.87 -4.61
N LEU A 69 11.45 -1.82 -4.75
CA LEU A 69 10.74 -0.60 -5.14
C LEU A 69 10.87 0.50 -4.09
N ARG A 70 10.79 0.13 -2.82
CA ARG A 70 11.00 1.06 -1.70
C ARG A 70 12.42 1.61 -1.66
N ALA A 71 13.42 0.80 -2.01
CA ALA A 71 14.81 1.23 -2.11
C ALA A 71 15.02 2.24 -3.25
N MET A 72 14.29 2.11 -4.37
CA MET A 72 14.32 3.07 -5.49
C MET A 72 13.71 4.43 -5.11
N SER A 73 12.62 4.42 -4.34
CA SER A 73 11.96 5.66 -3.89
C SER A 73 11.25 5.48 -2.55
N ALA A 74 11.75 6.18 -1.53
CA ALA A 74 11.12 6.20 -0.22
C ALA A 74 9.73 6.86 -0.23
N SER A 75 9.42 7.68 -1.23
CA SER A 75 8.14 8.40 -1.37
C SER A 75 7.11 7.67 -2.23
N MET A 76 7.51 6.60 -2.94
CA MET A 76 6.60 5.79 -3.73
C MET A 76 5.46 5.26 -2.86
N ILE A 77 4.24 5.27 -3.36
CA ILE A 77 3.10 4.65 -2.68
C ILE A 77 2.94 3.23 -3.23
N ILE A 78 3.09 2.23 -2.37
CA ILE A 78 3.01 0.82 -2.75
C ILE A 78 1.73 0.22 -2.19
N VAL A 79 0.83 -0.20 -3.09
CA VAL A 79 -0.46 -0.82 -2.77
C VAL A 79 -0.41 -2.28 -3.20
N LEU A 80 -0.72 -3.20 -2.29
CA LEU A 80 -0.80 -4.63 -2.60
C LEU A 80 -2.24 -5.03 -2.85
N LEU A 81 -2.50 -5.74 -3.95
CA LEU A 81 -3.79 -6.36 -4.25
C LEU A 81 -3.73 -7.86 -3.97
N THR A 82 -4.83 -8.47 -3.50
CA THR A 82 -4.87 -9.90 -3.24
C THR A 82 -6.25 -10.50 -3.37
N GLY A 83 -6.33 -11.66 -4.00
CA GLY A 83 -7.53 -12.51 -4.01
C GLY A 83 -7.73 -13.29 -2.69
N TYR A 84 -6.71 -13.37 -1.84
CA TYR A 84 -6.74 -14.11 -0.58
C TYR A 84 -6.24 -13.22 0.55
N ALA A 85 -7.15 -12.47 1.17
CA ALA A 85 -6.82 -11.64 2.31
C ALA A 85 -6.55 -12.50 3.54
N SER A 86 -5.28 -12.58 3.97
CA SER A 86 -4.92 -13.11 5.27
C SER A 86 -4.27 -12.02 6.11
N VAL A 87 -4.55 -12.02 7.40
CA VAL A 87 -3.95 -11.09 8.36
C VAL A 87 -2.43 -11.19 8.35
N ALA A 88 -1.89 -12.41 8.29
CA ALA A 88 -0.46 -12.64 8.28
C ALA A 88 0.22 -12.01 7.06
N THR A 89 -0.37 -12.14 5.87
CA THR A 89 0.17 -11.59 4.62
C THR A 89 0.11 -10.05 4.62
N ALA A 90 -0.96 -9.48 5.14
CA ALA A 90 -1.07 -8.03 5.24
C ALA A 90 -0.03 -7.44 6.21
N VAL A 91 0.16 -8.07 7.37
CA VAL A 91 1.20 -7.67 8.33
C VAL A 91 2.59 -7.78 7.70
N GLU A 92 2.86 -8.83 6.94
CA GLU A 92 4.13 -8.99 6.24
C GLU A 92 4.34 -7.91 5.17
N ALA A 93 3.32 -7.62 4.35
CA ALA A 93 3.38 -6.56 3.35
C ALA A 93 3.72 -5.19 3.97
N ILE A 94 3.05 -4.85 5.08
CA ILE A 94 3.29 -3.61 5.82
C ILE A 94 4.72 -3.55 6.37
N LYS A 95 5.22 -4.65 6.96
CA LYS A 95 6.58 -4.75 7.47
C LYS A 95 7.62 -4.53 6.36
N ARG A 96 7.38 -5.04 5.17
CA ARG A 96 8.25 -4.86 4.00
C ARG A 96 8.17 -3.46 3.40
N GLY A 97 7.22 -2.62 3.82
CA GLY A 97 7.10 -1.24 3.41
C GLY A 97 5.97 -0.95 2.41
N ALA A 98 4.99 -1.84 2.26
CA ALA A 98 3.75 -1.51 1.58
C ALA A 98 2.99 -0.43 2.36
N ASP A 99 2.28 0.40 1.63
CA ASP A 99 1.53 1.51 2.20
C ASP A 99 0.07 1.15 2.42
N ASP A 100 -0.46 0.25 1.59
CA ASP A 100 -1.83 -0.22 1.71
C ASP A 100 -1.99 -1.64 1.15
N TYR A 101 -3.10 -2.27 1.49
CA TYR A 101 -3.43 -3.64 1.14
C TYR A 101 -4.92 -3.75 0.88
N LEU A 102 -5.31 -4.13 -0.34
CA LEU A 102 -6.69 -4.18 -0.79
C LEU A 102 -7.08 -5.58 -1.26
N PRO A 103 -8.27 -6.09 -0.90
CA PRO A 103 -8.77 -7.34 -1.44
C PRO A 103 -9.23 -7.17 -2.90
N LYS A 104 -8.97 -8.16 -3.75
CA LYS A 104 -9.56 -8.28 -5.08
C LYS A 104 -10.99 -8.87 -4.95
N PRO A 105 -11.99 -8.38 -5.71
CA PRO A 105 -11.91 -7.30 -6.68
C PRO A 105 -11.88 -5.91 -6.01
N ALA A 106 -10.85 -5.11 -6.29
CA ALA A 106 -10.74 -3.75 -5.80
C ALA A 106 -11.32 -2.77 -6.83
N GLY A 107 -12.22 -1.88 -6.37
CA GLY A 107 -12.73 -0.81 -7.20
C GLY A 107 -11.62 0.22 -7.52
N ILE A 108 -11.68 0.81 -8.73
CA ILE A 108 -10.67 1.79 -9.16
C ILE A 108 -10.56 2.98 -8.21
N ASP A 109 -11.67 3.42 -7.62
CA ASP A 109 -11.68 4.56 -6.70
C ASP A 109 -11.00 4.21 -5.37
N SER A 110 -11.12 2.96 -4.91
CA SER A 110 -10.38 2.46 -3.74
C SER A 110 -8.88 2.38 -4.01
N ILE A 111 -8.47 1.94 -5.20
CA ILE A 111 -7.07 1.90 -5.62
C ILE A 111 -6.49 3.31 -5.72
N LEU A 112 -7.22 4.27 -6.30
CA LEU A 112 -6.79 5.67 -6.40
C LEU A 112 -6.66 6.33 -5.02
N ARG A 113 -7.61 6.07 -4.11
CA ARG A 113 -7.51 6.55 -2.73
C ARG A 113 -6.27 6.00 -2.04
N ALA A 114 -6.02 4.70 -2.17
CA ALA A 114 -4.83 4.07 -1.63
C ALA A 114 -3.54 4.68 -2.21
N LEU A 115 -3.49 4.86 -3.53
CA LEU A 115 -2.37 5.49 -4.23
C LEU A 115 -2.17 6.97 -3.84
N ASN A 116 -3.23 7.72 -3.53
CA ASN A 116 -3.12 9.10 -3.05
C ASN A 116 -2.64 9.19 -1.61
N GLY A 117 -2.49 8.06 -0.96
CA GLY A 117 -2.21 8.04 0.45
C GLY A 117 -3.48 8.32 1.29
N ASP A 118 -4.65 8.46 0.66
CA ASP A 118 -5.95 8.58 1.30
C ASP A 118 -6.57 7.20 1.55
N GLY A 119 -5.79 6.21 1.98
CA GLY A 119 -6.26 4.86 2.28
C GLY A 119 -7.51 4.93 3.14
N SER A 120 -8.62 4.57 2.52
CA SER A 120 -9.98 4.43 3.08
C SER A 120 -10.39 5.47 4.13
N SER A 121 -10.54 6.72 3.68
CA SER A 121 -11.56 7.58 4.25
C SER A 121 -12.82 7.45 3.38
N ASP A 122 -13.57 6.35 3.50
CA ASP A 122 -15.00 6.49 3.35
C ASP A 122 -15.43 7.42 4.47
N GLU A 123 -16.30 8.40 4.16
CA GLU A 123 -16.87 9.41 5.05
C GLU A 123 -17.77 8.82 6.17
N PHE A 124 -17.41 7.66 6.68
CA PHE A 124 -17.89 7.18 7.95
C PHE A 124 -16.73 7.32 8.92
N GLU A 125 -16.92 8.04 10.01
CA GLU A 125 -16.08 7.95 11.19
C GLU A 125 -15.98 6.46 11.56
N GLU A 126 -14.93 5.76 11.07
CA GLU A 126 -14.69 4.38 11.44
C GLU A 126 -14.33 4.36 12.92
N THR A 127 -15.33 4.15 13.75
CA THR A 127 -15.09 3.77 15.14
C THR A 127 -14.38 2.41 15.17
N PRO A 128 -13.65 2.06 16.24
CA PRO A 128 -13.02 0.73 16.36
C PRO A 128 -13.97 -0.45 16.10
N GLU A 129 -15.28 -0.22 16.24
CA GLU A 129 -16.35 -1.22 16.03
C GLU A 129 -16.71 -1.39 14.54
N THR A 130 -16.50 -0.38 13.70
CA THR A 130 -16.82 -0.41 12.25
C THR A 130 -15.63 -0.80 11.37
N MET A 131 -14.43 -0.93 11.96
CA MET A 131 -13.24 -1.36 11.24
C MET A 131 -13.32 -2.80 10.77
N THR A 132 -12.84 -3.07 9.57
CA THR A 132 -12.59 -4.47 9.17
C THR A 132 -11.61 -5.12 10.17
N PRO A 133 -11.75 -6.43 10.45
CA PRO A 133 -10.88 -7.12 11.41
C PRO A 133 -9.39 -6.89 11.15
N LEU A 134 -9.00 -6.75 9.90
CA LEU A 134 -7.61 -6.54 9.50
C LEU A 134 -7.11 -5.13 9.84
N LYS A 135 -7.87 -4.09 9.53
CA LYS A 135 -7.52 -2.70 9.88
C LYS A 135 -7.49 -2.49 11.39
N ARG A 136 -8.40 -3.14 12.11
CA ARG A 136 -8.43 -3.12 13.56
C ARG A 136 -7.17 -3.73 14.16
N LEU A 137 -6.75 -4.91 13.67
CA LEU A 137 -5.53 -5.56 14.13
C LEU A 137 -4.27 -4.73 13.80
N GLU A 138 -4.20 -4.17 12.59
CA GLU A 138 -3.11 -3.26 12.20
C GLU A 138 -3.05 -2.06 13.15
N TRP A 139 -4.19 -1.45 13.43
CA TRP A 139 -4.28 -0.30 14.33
C TRP A 139 -3.87 -0.64 15.75
N GLU A 140 -4.36 -1.76 16.29
CA GLU A 140 -3.98 -2.25 17.63
C GLU A 140 -2.47 -2.48 17.72
N HIS A 141 -1.86 -3.06 16.68
CA HIS A 141 -0.41 -3.29 16.64
C HIS A 141 0.39 -1.98 16.60
N ILE A 142 -0.08 -0.99 15.83
CA ILE A 142 0.51 0.35 15.79
C ILE A 142 0.40 1.04 17.16
N GLN A 143 -0.75 0.98 17.81
CA GLN A 143 -0.96 1.57 19.12
C GLN A 143 -0.07 0.92 20.19
N GLN A 144 0.05 -0.40 20.13
CA GLN A 144 0.91 -1.16 21.04
C GLN A 144 2.39 -0.79 20.86
N ALA A 145 2.86 -0.67 19.62
CA ALA A 145 4.23 -0.25 19.34
C ALA A 145 4.51 1.20 19.76
N LEU A 146 3.56 2.12 19.58
CA LEU A 146 3.66 3.50 20.06
C LEU A 146 3.72 3.58 21.58
N SER A 147 2.88 2.83 22.27
CA SER A 147 2.89 2.76 23.74
C SER A 147 4.22 2.22 24.24
N ALA A 148 4.71 1.11 23.67
CA ALA A 148 6.01 0.51 24.01
C ALA A 148 7.21 1.43 23.71
N SER A 149 7.04 2.37 22.78
CA SER A 149 8.08 3.34 22.36
C SER A 149 7.96 4.70 23.04
N GLY A 150 7.11 4.85 24.05
CA GLY A 150 6.88 6.11 24.73
C GLY A 150 6.35 7.21 23.79
N GLY A 151 5.58 6.86 22.76
CA GLY A 151 5.04 7.79 21.75
C GLY A 151 6.01 8.18 20.65
N SER A 152 7.23 7.67 20.62
CA SER A 152 8.22 7.95 19.60
C SER A 152 7.90 7.25 18.29
N ILE A 153 7.45 7.99 17.26
CA ILE A 153 7.13 7.46 15.93
C ILE A 153 8.33 6.74 15.30
N SER A 154 9.55 7.28 15.49
CA SER A 154 10.76 6.66 14.93
C SER A 154 11.11 5.33 15.61
N ALA A 155 10.91 5.24 16.91
CA ALA A 155 11.13 4.00 17.67
C ALA A 155 10.02 2.98 17.39
N ALA A 156 8.76 3.40 17.32
CA ALA A 156 7.63 2.55 16.95
C ALA A 156 7.78 1.99 15.53
N ALA A 157 8.21 2.82 14.56
CA ALA A 157 8.46 2.37 13.19
C ALA A 157 9.56 1.28 13.15
N ARG A 158 10.63 1.43 13.93
CA ARG A 158 11.67 0.39 14.07
C ARG A 158 11.13 -0.89 14.70
N LEU A 159 10.33 -0.80 15.76
CA LEU A 159 9.70 -1.96 16.38
C LEU A 159 8.77 -2.72 15.42
N LEU A 160 8.04 -1.98 14.57
CA LEU A 160 7.13 -2.54 13.58
C LEU A 160 7.84 -3.00 12.31
N GLY A 161 9.15 -2.72 12.15
CA GLY A 161 9.88 -2.96 10.91
C GLY A 161 9.36 -2.13 9.74
N MET A 162 8.79 -0.96 9.99
CA MET A 162 8.18 -0.07 9.00
C MET A 162 9.04 1.17 8.76
N HIS A 163 8.92 1.76 7.56
CA HIS A 163 9.44 3.10 7.34
C HIS A 163 8.69 4.15 8.19
N ARG A 164 9.44 5.08 8.80
CA ARG A 164 8.88 6.18 9.60
C ARG A 164 7.76 6.93 8.88
N ARG A 165 7.96 7.22 7.57
CA ARG A 165 6.98 7.96 6.75
C ARG A 165 5.67 7.17 6.58
N SER A 166 5.76 5.85 6.37
CA SER A 166 4.58 4.99 6.28
C SER A 166 3.79 4.99 7.58
N LEU A 167 4.48 4.92 8.73
CA LEU A 167 3.83 5.01 10.04
C LEU A 167 3.22 6.40 10.29
N GLN A 168 3.94 7.48 9.98
CA GLN A 168 3.41 8.86 10.10
C GLN A 168 2.14 9.05 9.28
N ARG A 169 2.12 8.54 8.03
CA ARG A 169 0.94 8.64 7.18
C ARG A 169 -0.25 7.85 7.75
N LYS A 170 -0.01 6.65 8.28
CA LYS A 170 -1.06 5.84 8.93
C LYS A 170 -1.60 6.51 10.21
N LEU A 171 -0.75 7.19 10.97
CA LEU A 171 -1.14 7.95 12.16
C LEU A 171 -1.83 9.28 11.84
N GLY A 172 -1.37 10.00 10.81
CA GLY A 172 -1.92 11.29 10.40
C GLY A 172 -3.36 11.22 9.88
N LYS A 173 -3.86 10.03 9.60
CA LYS A 173 -5.22 9.75 9.15
C LYS A 173 -6.24 9.59 10.28
N ARG A 174 -5.83 9.62 11.54
CA ARG A 174 -6.74 9.60 12.69
C ARG A 174 -6.40 10.70 13.68
N PRO A 175 -7.42 11.43 14.17
CA PRO A 175 -7.21 12.35 15.28
C PRO A 175 -6.76 11.53 16.50
N VAL A 176 -5.66 11.96 17.11
CA VAL A 176 -5.28 11.46 18.44
C VAL A 176 -6.44 11.82 19.38
N PRO A 177 -7.00 10.88 20.17
CA PRO A 177 -7.99 11.22 21.17
C PRO A 177 -7.39 12.31 22.05
N GLY A 178 -8.06 13.47 22.11
CA GLY A 178 -7.63 14.57 22.95
C GLY A 178 -7.50 14.09 24.38
N ARG A 179 -6.39 14.48 25.04
CA ARG A 179 -6.27 14.39 26.48
C ARG A 179 -7.41 15.24 27.06
N GLY A 180 -8.43 14.60 27.59
CA GLY A 180 -9.29 15.16 28.61
C GLY A 180 -8.69 14.88 29.96
#